data_5b4e26a9f84e81c0028ee68634a3075e
#
_entry.id   5b4e26a9f84e81c0028ee68634a3075e
#
_cell.length_a   1.000
_cell.length_b   1.000
_cell.length_c   1.000
_cell.angle_alpha   90.00
_cell.angle_beta   90.00
_cell.angle_gamma   90.00
#
_symmetry.space_group_name_H-M   'P 1'
#
loop_
_entity.id
_entity.type
_entity.pdbx_description
1 polymer ?
#
loop_
_entity_poly.entity_id
_entity_poly.type
_entity_poly.pdbx_seq_one_letter_code
_entity_poly.pdbx_strand_id
1 'polypeptide(L)'
;MIIFKKTILTIFVSLLLTANVFADKIRIGTEGAYPPWNAKNESGKLIGFEIELANILCIYMGAECTLVEQDWDGMIPGLRLKKYDAIMAGMSITEERMKTINFSQGYASDGASLAVMKGSALEGMDTSAINLSNTDSATKKILIDLTTSLAGKTVCVQTATIHQNFLESGLVGKPTVRTYKTQDEVNLDLVAGRCDAGLADILAITDFAEKSGKPVVLTGPVYSGGPFGAGVGVGIRKDDTDLLKRFNEAIDTAREQGKISELAIKWFGFDASM
;
A
#
# COMPACT_ATOMS: atom_id res chain seq x y z
N MET A 1 -11.54 48.79 75.01
CA MET A 1 -10.60 47.66 74.73
C MET A 1 -11.12 47.01 73.51
N ILE A 2 -10.58 47.38 72.32
CA ILE A 2 -11.05 46.92 70.97
C ILE A 2 -10.06 45.89 70.48
N ILE A 3 -10.53 44.65 70.29
CA ILE A 3 -9.74 43.55 69.82
C ILE A 3 -9.86 43.51 68.28
N PHE A 4 -8.78 43.84 67.57
CA PHE A 4 -8.66 43.67 66.09
C PHE A 4 -8.40 42.21 65.75
N LYS A 5 -9.38 41.56 65.15
CA LYS A 5 -9.18 40.25 64.48
C LYS A 5 -8.51 40.49 63.13
N LYS A 6 -7.25 40.01 62.97
CA LYS A 6 -6.57 39.94 61.69
C LYS A 6 -7.06 38.66 60.94
N THR A 7 -7.79 38.87 59.87
CA THR A 7 -8.16 37.80 58.91
C THR A 7 -7.03 37.66 57.93
N ILE A 8 -6.32 36.53 57.97
CA ILE A 8 -5.30 36.16 56.98
C ILE A 8 -6.02 35.54 55.79
N LEU A 9 -6.05 36.26 54.67
CA LEU A 9 -6.57 35.77 53.39
C LEU A 9 -5.43 34.97 52.67
N THR A 10 -5.51 33.65 52.74
CA THR A 10 -4.58 32.77 52.04
C THR A 10 -4.98 32.68 50.56
N ILE A 11 -4.26 33.36 49.70
CA ILE A 11 -4.44 33.27 48.24
C ILE A 11 -3.78 31.95 47.77
N PHE A 12 -4.60 30.97 47.39
CA PHE A 12 -4.17 29.74 46.73
C PHE A 12 -3.92 30.04 45.23
N VAL A 13 -2.69 30.30 44.88
CA VAL A 13 -2.29 30.45 43.46
C VAL A 13 -2.19 29.04 42.88
N SER A 14 -3.25 28.60 42.20
CA SER A 14 -3.24 27.38 41.40
C SER A 14 -2.36 27.59 40.17
N LEU A 15 -1.14 27.09 40.23
CA LEU A 15 -0.23 27.05 39.09
C LEU A 15 -0.75 26.01 38.09
N LEU A 16 -1.53 26.43 37.10
CA LEU A 16 -1.91 25.64 35.94
C LEU A 16 -0.64 25.37 35.13
N LEU A 17 0.01 24.24 35.39
CA LEU A 17 1.03 23.66 34.51
C LEU A 17 0.32 23.28 33.18
N THR A 18 0.32 24.18 32.22
CA THR A 18 0.01 23.86 30.85
C THR A 18 1.16 22.99 30.33
N ALA A 19 1.01 21.69 30.44
CA ALA A 19 1.87 20.77 29.72
C ALA A 19 1.70 21.10 28.21
N ASN A 20 2.72 21.71 27.61
CA ASN A 20 2.80 21.78 26.16
C ASN A 20 2.96 20.34 25.68
N VAL A 21 1.83 19.71 25.33
CA VAL A 21 1.85 18.46 24.60
C VAL A 21 2.36 18.82 23.21
N PHE A 22 3.66 18.73 23.00
CA PHE A 22 4.20 18.75 21.65
C PHE A 22 3.66 17.52 20.95
N ALA A 23 2.85 17.71 19.92
CA ALA A 23 2.43 16.61 19.08
C ALA A 23 3.67 15.94 18.50
N ASP A 24 3.75 14.62 18.63
CA ASP A 24 4.85 13.86 18.03
C ASP A 24 4.87 14.07 16.52
N LYS A 25 6.06 14.32 15.98
CA LYS A 25 6.25 14.47 14.53
C LYS A 25 6.54 13.12 13.91
N ILE A 26 5.68 12.68 13.00
CA ILE A 26 5.83 11.41 12.28
C ILE A 26 6.00 11.71 10.80
N ARG A 27 7.06 11.18 10.20
CA ARG A 27 7.29 11.24 8.76
C ARG A 27 6.81 9.94 8.14
N ILE A 28 5.96 10.03 7.12
CA ILE A 28 5.40 8.87 6.42
C ILE A 28 5.91 8.86 4.99
N GLY A 29 6.68 7.83 4.63
CA GLY A 29 7.17 7.61 3.27
C GLY A 29 6.02 7.11 2.37
N THR A 30 5.89 7.71 1.19
CA THR A 30 4.94 7.32 0.15
C THR A 30 5.58 7.49 -1.22
N GLU A 31 5.12 6.72 -2.22
CA GLU A 31 5.68 6.82 -3.57
C GLU A 31 5.11 8.01 -4.34
N GLY A 32 3.80 8.22 -4.27
CA GLY A 32 3.11 9.23 -5.06
C GLY A 32 3.01 8.93 -6.56
N ALA A 33 3.19 7.67 -6.95
CA ALA A 33 3.18 7.18 -8.34
C ALA A 33 2.42 5.85 -8.53
N TYR A 34 1.53 5.50 -7.60
CA TYR A 34 0.74 4.27 -7.62
C TYR A 34 -0.75 4.54 -7.38
N PRO A 35 -1.44 5.19 -8.34
CA PRO A 35 -2.88 5.43 -8.22
C PRO A 35 -3.67 4.10 -8.24
N PRO A 36 -4.82 4.03 -7.54
CA PRO A 36 -5.48 5.06 -6.75
C PRO A 36 -5.01 5.11 -5.27
N TRP A 37 -4.01 4.32 -4.90
CA TRP A 37 -3.46 4.25 -3.54
C TRP A 37 -2.80 5.56 -3.11
N ASN A 38 -1.82 5.98 -3.90
CA ASN A 38 -1.06 7.22 -3.71
C ASN A 38 -0.58 7.74 -5.08
N ALA A 39 -0.81 9.00 -5.35
CA ALA A 39 -0.52 9.63 -6.63
C ALA A 39 -0.27 11.13 -6.45
N LYS A 40 0.09 11.81 -7.52
CA LYS A 40 0.10 13.27 -7.60
C LYS A 40 -1.00 13.77 -8.53
N ASN A 41 -1.66 14.83 -8.12
CA ASN A 41 -2.55 15.55 -9.03
C ASN A 41 -1.76 16.46 -9.96
N GLU A 42 -2.44 17.16 -10.87
CA GLU A 42 -1.84 18.08 -11.84
C GLU A 42 -1.01 19.21 -11.21
N SER A 43 -1.32 19.60 -9.97
CA SER A 43 -0.55 20.61 -9.21
C SER A 43 0.65 20.01 -8.46
N GLY A 44 0.91 18.71 -8.59
CA GLY A 44 1.98 18.00 -7.89
C GLY A 44 1.66 17.64 -6.42
N LYS A 45 0.44 17.88 -5.96
CA LYS A 45 0.03 17.53 -4.59
C LYS A 45 -0.27 16.05 -4.49
N LEU A 46 0.21 15.41 -3.41
CA LEU A 46 -0.10 14.02 -3.09
C LEU A 46 -1.60 13.85 -2.81
N ILE A 47 -2.19 12.84 -3.45
CA ILE A 47 -3.59 12.43 -3.35
C ILE A 47 -3.68 10.90 -3.35
N GLY A 48 -4.81 10.35 -2.97
CA GLY A 48 -5.09 8.92 -3.01
C GLY A 48 -5.64 8.40 -1.69
N PHE A 49 -6.04 7.13 -1.72
CA PHE A 49 -6.59 6.44 -0.56
C PHE A 49 -5.68 6.55 0.67
N GLU A 50 -4.41 6.20 0.52
CA GLU A 50 -3.45 6.19 1.64
C GLU A 50 -3.06 7.58 2.12
N ILE A 51 -3.11 8.57 1.24
CA ILE A 51 -2.82 9.96 1.61
C ILE A 51 -3.91 10.50 2.55
N GLU A 52 -5.17 10.19 2.27
CA GLU A 52 -6.28 10.57 3.15
C GLU A 52 -6.32 9.71 4.41
N LEU A 53 -6.07 8.40 4.30
CA LEU A 53 -6.00 7.51 5.45
C LEU A 53 -4.87 7.92 6.41
N ALA A 54 -3.68 8.24 5.90
CA ALA A 54 -2.56 8.71 6.72
C ALA A 54 -2.95 9.93 7.56
N ASN A 55 -3.65 10.90 6.97
CA ASN A 55 -4.13 12.08 7.70
C ASN A 55 -5.11 11.70 8.83
N ILE A 56 -6.04 10.78 8.57
CA ILE A 56 -7.00 10.30 9.58
C ILE A 56 -6.27 9.58 10.72
N LEU A 57 -5.35 8.66 10.40
CA LEU A 57 -4.58 7.93 11.40
C LEU A 57 -3.74 8.89 12.27
N CYS A 58 -3.14 9.90 11.67
CA CYS A 58 -2.36 10.90 12.40
C CYS A 58 -3.22 11.72 13.38
N ILE A 59 -4.44 12.08 12.98
CA ILE A 59 -5.41 12.74 13.87
C ILE A 59 -5.73 11.83 15.06
N TYR A 60 -6.00 10.54 14.82
CA TYR A 60 -6.31 9.59 15.91
C TYR A 60 -5.11 9.32 16.84
N MET A 61 -3.89 9.39 16.30
CA MET A 61 -2.67 9.30 17.11
C MET A 61 -2.33 10.60 17.85
N GLY A 62 -3.02 11.73 17.59
CA GLY A 62 -2.65 13.05 18.13
C GLY A 62 -1.26 13.51 17.65
N ALA A 63 -0.86 13.13 16.45
CA ALA A 63 0.46 13.39 15.88
C ALA A 63 0.41 14.42 14.75
N GLU A 64 1.51 15.17 14.58
CA GLU A 64 1.77 15.99 13.40
C GLU A 64 2.51 15.14 12.36
N CYS A 65 1.84 14.80 11.24
CA CYS A 65 2.45 13.98 10.21
C CYS A 65 2.88 14.78 9.00
N THR A 66 4.00 14.36 8.38
CA THR A 66 4.47 14.87 7.11
C THR A 66 4.68 13.71 6.14
N LEU A 67 4.25 13.88 4.90
CA LEU A 67 4.49 12.90 3.84
C LEU A 67 5.86 13.16 3.21
N VAL A 68 6.63 12.09 3.01
CA VAL A 68 7.95 12.12 2.38
C VAL A 68 7.91 11.25 1.14
N GLU A 69 8.13 11.87 -0.01
CA GLU A 69 8.19 11.15 -1.27
C GLU A 69 9.47 10.35 -1.39
N GLN A 70 9.35 9.11 -1.81
CA GLN A 70 10.47 8.20 -2.04
C GLN A 70 10.09 7.22 -3.14
N ASP A 71 10.97 7.04 -4.12
CA ASP A 71 10.82 5.99 -5.14
C ASP A 71 10.65 4.62 -4.48
N TRP A 72 9.82 3.76 -5.09
CA TRP A 72 9.42 2.47 -4.53
C TRP A 72 10.59 1.58 -4.07
N ASP A 73 11.60 1.40 -4.91
CA ASP A 73 12.77 0.55 -4.61
C ASP A 73 13.58 1.04 -3.41
N GLY A 74 13.47 2.33 -3.08
CA GLY A 74 14.08 2.98 -1.93
C GLY A 74 13.25 2.94 -0.65
N MET A 75 12.01 2.43 -0.65
CA MET A 75 11.08 2.51 0.49
C MET A 75 11.62 1.83 1.75
N ILE A 76 11.89 0.53 1.71
CA ILE A 76 12.41 -0.20 2.88
C ILE A 76 13.80 0.27 3.29
N PRO A 77 14.77 0.47 2.36
CA PRO A 77 16.05 1.08 2.69
C PRO A 77 15.93 2.45 3.37
N GLY A 78 15.06 3.33 2.88
CA GLY A 78 14.83 4.66 3.45
C GLY A 78 14.27 4.62 4.87
N LEU A 79 13.31 3.73 5.15
CA LEU A 79 12.78 3.49 6.49
C LEU A 79 13.88 3.05 7.47
N ARG A 80 14.71 2.10 7.05
CA ARG A 80 15.83 1.61 7.87
C ARG A 80 16.88 2.68 8.14
N LEU A 81 17.11 3.56 7.19
CA LEU A 81 18.01 4.72 7.31
C LEU A 81 17.37 5.90 8.04
N LYS A 82 16.15 5.75 8.57
CA LYS A 82 15.41 6.79 9.31
C LYS A 82 15.15 8.07 8.50
N LYS A 83 14.99 7.94 7.17
CA LYS A 83 14.54 9.07 6.32
C LYS A 83 13.09 9.45 6.66
N TYR A 84 12.28 8.46 7.03
CA TYR A 84 10.92 8.57 7.55
C TYR A 84 10.69 7.49 8.62
N ASP A 85 9.53 7.51 9.25
CA ASP A 85 9.25 6.71 10.44
C ASP A 85 8.25 5.58 10.15
N ALA A 86 7.44 5.74 9.11
CA ALA A 86 6.49 4.75 8.62
C ALA A 86 6.43 4.76 7.09
N ILE A 87 5.89 3.71 6.47
CA ILE A 87 5.62 3.60 5.02
C ILE A 87 4.13 3.40 4.83
N MET A 88 3.50 4.23 3.98
CA MET A 88 2.17 4.02 3.42
C MET A 88 2.26 4.24 1.90
N ALA A 89 2.38 3.14 1.16
CA ALA A 89 2.68 3.15 -0.27
C ALA A 89 2.16 1.88 -1.01
N GLY A 90 0.96 1.39 -0.68
CA GLY A 90 0.42 0.16 -1.23
C GLY A 90 1.24 -1.08 -0.85
N MET A 91 1.91 -1.04 0.31
CA MET A 91 2.90 -2.06 0.64
C MET A 91 2.26 -3.31 1.22
N SER A 92 2.25 -4.40 0.45
CA SER A 92 1.73 -5.70 0.87
C SER A 92 2.51 -6.27 2.06
N ILE A 93 1.78 -6.80 3.04
CA ILE A 93 2.31 -7.51 4.21
C ILE A 93 2.78 -8.89 3.77
N THR A 94 4.08 -9.11 3.60
CA THR A 94 4.65 -10.40 3.21
C THR A 94 5.65 -10.91 4.22
N GLU A 95 5.78 -12.23 4.33
CA GLU A 95 6.78 -12.86 5.21
C GLU A 95 8.21 -12.38 4.89
N GLU A 96 8.52 -12.18 3.60
CA GLU A 96 9.84 -11.72 3.19
C GLU A 96 10.13 -10.30 3.71
N ARG A 97 9.19 -9.38 3.54
CA ARG A 97 9.31 -8.00 4.06
C ARG A 97 9.35 -7.99 5.59
N MET A 98 8.55 -8.87 6.24
CA MET A 98 8.54 -9.01 7.69
C MET A 98 9.86 -9.51 8.29
N LYS A 99 10.78 -10.07 7.54
CA LYS A 99 12.14 -10.34 8.02
C LYS A 99 12.91 -9.06 8.32
N THR A 100 12.61 -7.97 7.61
CA THR A 100 13.37 -6.72 7.63
C THR A 100 12.68 -5.59 8.39
N ILE A 101 11.35 -5.48 8.26
CA ILE A 101 10.51 -4.46 8.91
C ILE A 101 9.32 -5.11 9.61
N ASN A 102 8.62 -4.37 10.46
CA ASN A 102 7.31 -4.75 10.98
C ASN A 102 6.21 -4.13 10.12
N PHE A 103 5.02 -4.67 10.25
CA PHE A 103 3.80 -4.12 9.66
C PHE A 103 2.73 -3.93 10.72
N SER A 104 1.90 -2.91 10.55
CA SER A 104 0.62 -2.83 11.24
C SER A 104 -0.29 -3.99 10.81
N GLN A 105 -1.44 -4.14 11.47
CA GLN A 105 -2.55 -4.88 10.88
C GLN A 105 -2.91 -4.31 9.50
N GLY A 106 -3.48 -5.16 8.62
CA GLY A 106 -3.92 -4.74 7.31
C GLY A 106 -5.07 -3.75 7.39
N TYR A 107 -5.09 -2.76 6.52
CA TYR A 107 -6.19 -1.80 6.42
C TYR A 107 -7.01 -1.97 5.14
N ALA A 108 -6.42 -2.51 4.08
CA ALA A 108 -7.12 -2.82 2.84
C ALA A 108 -6.46 -4.00 2.14
N SER A 109 -7.16 -4.61 1.19
CA SER A 109 -6.60 -5.65 0.34
C SER A 109 -6.93 -5.41 -1.12
N ASP A 110 -6.01 -5.83 -2.00
CA ASP A 110 -6.20 -5.88 -3.43
C ASP A 110 -5.64 -7.19 -3.96
N GLY A 111 -6.19 -7.67 -5.05
CA GLY A 111 -5.64 -8.78 -5.80
C GLY A 111 -4.67 -8.28 -6.86
N ALA A 112 -3.73 -9.13 -7.28
CA ALA A 112 -2.91 -8.85 -8.44
C ALA A 112 -3.40 -9.66 -9.66
N SER A 113 -3.17 -9.15 -10.86
CA SER A 113 -3.51 -9.87 -12.10
C SER A 113 -2.62 -9.41 -13.24
N LEU A 114 -2.59 -10.20 -14.30
CA LEU A 114 -1.98 -9.79 -15.57
C LEU A 114 -2.89 -8.78 -16.29
N ALA A 115 -2.26 -7.86 -16.98
CA ALA A 115 -2.88 -6.91 -17.88
C ALA A 115 -2.32 -7.07 -19.29
N VAL A 116 -3.18 -6.98 -20.29
CA VAL A 116 -2.80 -7.07 -21.70
C VAL A 116 -3.55 -6.02 -22.52
N MET A 117 -3.04 -5.73 -23.70
CA MET A 117 -3.82 -4.99 -24.69
C MET A 117 -4.95 -5.87 -25.22
N LYS A 118 -6.15 -5.31 -25.36
CA LYS A 118 -7.29 -6.00 -26.00
C LYS A 118 -6.89 -6.51 -27.39
N GLY A 119 -7.26 -7.73 -27.71
CA GLY A 119 -6.85 -8.42 -28.92
C GLY A 119 -5.51 -9.14 -28.81
N SER A 120 -4.86 -9.12 -27.66
CA SER A 120 -3.64 -9.87 -27.39
C SER A 120 -3.89 -11.39 -27.43
N ALA A 121 -2.87 -12.16 -27.82
CA ALA A 121 -2.92 -13.62 -27.74
C ALA A 121 -3.04 -14.16 -26.30
N LEU A 122 -2.81 -13.33 -25.29
CA LEU A 122 -2.97 -13.65 -23.87
C LEU A 122 -4.32 -13.19 -23.32
N GLU A 123 -5.19 -12.54 -24.10
CA GLU A 123 -6.54 -12.19 -23.69
C GLU A 123 -7.40 -13.43 -23.48
N GLY A 124 -8.25 -13.42 -22.46
CA GLY A 124 -9.20 -14.52 -22.19
C GLY A 124 -8.62 -15.73 -21.46
N MET A 125 -7.44 -15.61 -20.85
CA MET A 125 -6.99 -16.61 -19.88
C MET A 125 -7.94 -16.70 -18.68
N ASP A 126 -7.94 -17.87 -18.01
CA ASP A 126 -8.75 -18.13 -16.82
C ASP A 126 -8.53 -17.05 -15.75
N THR A 127 -9.62 -16.36 -15.35
CA THR A 127 -9.61 -15.27 -14.37
C THR A 127 -10.03 -15.71 -12.97
N SER A 128 -10.02 -17.03 -12.69
CA SER A 128 -10.34 -17.56 -11.36
C SER A 128 -9.43 -16.96 -10.29
N ALA A 129 -10.01 -16.65 -9.12
CA ALA A 129 -9.21 -16.23 -7.98
C ALA A 129 -8.43 -17.43 -7.41
N ILE A 130 -7.14 -17.24 -7.17
CA ILE A 130 -6.28 -18.24 -6.54
C ILE A 130 -5.57 -17.66 -5.32
N ASN A 131 -5.48 -18.49 -4.26
CA ASN A 131 -4.74 -18.14 -3.07
C ASN A 131 -3.47 -18.99 -2.99
N LEU A 132 -2.32 -18.36 -3.15
CA LEU A 132 -1.02 -19.03 -3.19
C LEU A 132 -0.49 -19.46 -1.81
N SER A 133 -1.22 -19.16 -0.73
CA SER A 133 -0.95 -19.78 0.58
C SER A 133 -1.42 -21.24 0.62
N ASN A 134 -2.32 -21.65 -0.27
CA ASN A 134 -2.83 -23.01 -0.37
C ASN A 134 -2.77 -23.49 -1.83
N THR A 135 -1.78 -24.30 -2.15
CA THR A 135 -1.57 -24.84 -3.50
C THR A 135 -2.26 -26.19 -3.68
N ASP A 136 -3.58 -26.19 -3.81
CA ASP A 136 -4.35 -27.37 -4.16
C ASP A 136 -4.13 -27.80 -5.64
N SER A 137 -4.79 -28.88 -6.07
CA SER A 137 -4.65 -29.39 -7.43
C SER A 137 -5.17 -28.43 -8.50
N ALA A 138 -6.22 -27.64 -8.20
CA ALA A 138 -6.77 -26.66 -9.12
C ALA A 138 -5.80 -25.50 -9.31
N THR A 139 -5.28 -24.93 -8.21
CA THR A 139 -4.23 -23.89 -8.24
C THR A 139 -3.00 -24.35 -9.01
N LYS A 140 -2.50 -25.60 -8.77
CA LYS A 140 -1.37 -26.15 -9.51
C LYS A 140 -1.64 -26.22 -11.01
N LYS A 141 -2.84 -26.64 -11.41
CA LYS A 141 -3.21 -26.70 -12.83
C LYS A 141 -3.17 -25.28 -13.45
N ILE A 142 -3.74 -24.29 -12.81
CA ILE A 142 -3.71 -22.89 -13.28
C ILE A 142 -2.28 -22.39 -13.44
N LEU A 143 -1.37 -22.68 -12.50
CA LEU A 143 0.04 -22.30 -12.61
C LEU A 143 0.76 -22.99 -13.77
N ILE A 144 0.43 -24.25 -14.09
CA ILE A 144 0.96 -24.98 -15.26
C ILE A 144 0.45 -24.34 -16.56
N ASP A 145 -0.84 -24.03 -16.64
CA ASP A 145 -1.45 -23.39 -17.80
C ASP A 145 -0.82 -21.99 -18.03
N LEU A 146 -0.58 -21.22 -16.97
CA LEU A 146 0.16 -19.96 -17.02
C LEU A 146 1.60 -20.13 -17.52
N THR A 147 2.31 -21.13 -17.01
CA THR A 147 3.68 -21.44 -17.47
C THR A 147 3.71 -21.64 -18.98
N THR A 148 2.72 -22.34 -19.51
CA THR A 148 2.60 -22.57 -20.95
C THR A 148 2.27 -21.28 -21.71
N SER A 149 1.32 -20.50 -21.21
CA SER A 149 0.88 -19.27 -21.86
C SER A 149 1.95 -18.18 -21.86
N LEU A 150 2.76 -18.11 -20.80
CA LEU A 150 3.82 -17.11 -20.65
C LEU A 150 5.16 -17.53 -21.24
N ALA A 151 5.27 -18.76 -21.79
CA ALA A 151 6.50 -19.23 -22.42
C ALA A 151 6.91 -18.33 -23.60
N GLY A 152 8.14 -17.79 -23.54
CA GLY A 152 8.67 -16.88 -24.56
C GLY A 152 8.05 -15.48 -24.57
N LYS A 153 7.19 -15.15 -23.62
CA LYS A 153 6.56 -13.83 -23.47
C LYS A 153 7.40 -12.89 -22.62
N THR A 154 7.27 -11.60 -22.89
CA THR A 154 7.84 -10.53 -22.08
C THR A 154 6.76 -9.97 -21.16
N VAL A 155 6.97 -10.11 -19.84
CA VAL A 155 6.08 -9.56 -18.82
C VAL A 155 6.78 -8.39 -18.13
N CYS A 156 6.11 -7.22 -18.13
CA CYS A 156 6.61 -5.99 -17.55
C CYS A 156 6.08 -5.82 -16.13
N VAL A 157 6.93 -5.35 -15.22
CA VAL A 157 6.59 -5.12 -13.81
C VAL A 157 7.38 -3.95 -13.24
N GLN A 158 6.87 -3.34 -12.20
CA GLN A 158 7.65 -2.42 -11.41
C GLN A 158 8.73 -3.19 -10.62
N THR A 159 9.93 -2.64 -10.56
CA THR A 159 11.09 -3.24 -9.86
C THR A 159 10.86 -3.36 -8.36
N ALA A 160 11.52 -4.31 -7.70
CA ALA A 160 11.47 -4.53 -6.24
C ALA A 160 10.05 -4.80 -5.68
N THR A 161 9.13 -5.26 -6.54
CA THR A 161 7.76 -5.61 -6.15
C THR A 161 7.59 -7.10 -5.88
N ILE A 162 6.50 -7.45 -5.23
CA ILE A 162 6.04 -8.85 -5.10
C ILE A 162 5.72 -9.46 -6.45
N HIS A 163 5.31 -8.64 -7.42
CA HIS A 163 5.01 -9.04 -8.80
C HIS A 163 6.27 -9.52 -9.52
N GLN A 164 7.37 -8.77 -9.42
CA GLN A 164 8.69 -9.19 -9.95
C GLN A 164 9.12 -10.50 -9.30
N ASN A 165 9.10 -10.56 -7.95
CA ASN A 165 9.52 -11.76 -7.22
C ASN A 165 8.71 -13.00 -7.63
N PHE A 166 7.39 -12.85 -7.83
CA PHE A 166 6.53 -13.93 -8.28
C PHE A 166 6.92 -14.45 -9.67
N LEU A 167 7.13 -13.57 -10.64
CA LEU A 167 7.54 -13.96 -12.00
C LEU A 167 8.92 -14.64 -12.03
N GLU A 168 9.84 -14.20 -11.17
CA GLU A 168 11.20 -14.75 -11.07
C GLU A 168 11.28 -16.01 -10.20
N SER A 169 10.24 -16.32 -9.42
CA SER A 169 10.20 -17.48 -8.51
C SER A 169 10.25 -18.84 -9.21
N GLY A 170 9.91 -18.88 -10.50
CA GLY A 170 9.74 -20.10 -11.28
C GLY A 170 8.36 -20.75 -11.15
N LEU A 171 7.45 -20.23 -10.35
CA LEU A 171 6.09 -20.75 -10.19
C LEU A 171 5.26 -20.70 -11.48
N VAL A 172 5.56 -19.76 -12.37
CA VAL A 172 4.91 -19.57 -13.67
C VAL A 172 5.91 -19.75 -14.83
N GLY A 173 6.87 -20.65 -14.66
CA GLY A 173 7.94 -20.86 -15.62
C GLY A 173 8.98 -19.74 -15.57
N LYS A 174 9.51 -19.39 -16.74
CA LYS A 174 10.54 -18.34 -16.87
C LYS A 174 10.20 -17.40 -18.03
N PRO A 175 9.17 -16.56 -17.91
CA PRO A 175 8.95 -15.49 -18.88
C PRO A 175 10.15 -14.53 -18.89
N THR A 176 10.30 -13.76 -19.95
CA THR A 176 11.23 -12.63 -19.93
C THR A 176 10.65 -11.53 -19.04
N VAL A 177 11.26 -11.27 -17.89
CA VAL A 177 10.83 -10.21 -16.97
C VAL A 177 11.53 -8.91 -17.35
N ARG A 178 10.76 -7.85 -17.59
CA ARG A 178 11.30 -6.52 -17.82
C ARG A 178 10.83 -5.59 -16.70
N THR A 179 11.78 -4.98 -16.02
CA THR A 179 11.52 -4.15 -14.84
C THR A 179 11.58 -2.66 -15.16
N TYR A 180 10.76 -1.87 -14.49
CA TYR A 180 10.65 -0.41 -14.61
C TYR A 180 10.67 0.22 -13.22
N LYS A 181 11.01 1.49 -13.17
CA LYS A 181 11.06 2.23 -11.90
C LYS A 181 9.67 2.49 -11.33
N THR A 182 8.71 2.81 -12.19
CA THR A 182 7.32 3.12 -11.80
C THR A 182 6.32 2.23 -12.53
N GLN A 183 5.11 2.11 -11.96
CA GLN A 183 4.01 1.41 -12.62
C GLN A 183 3.56 2.14 -13.90
N ASP A 184 3.64 3.46 -13.94
CA ASP A 184 3.32 4.23 -15.15
C ASP A 184 4.21 3.85 -16.33
N GLU A 185 5.50 3.64 -16.10
CA GLU A 185 6.43 3.18 -17.15
C GLU A 185 6.06 1.77 -17.65
N VAL A 186 5.63 0.87 -16.76
CA VAL A 186 5.08 -0.46 -17.14
C VAL A 186 3.87 -0.29 -18.05
N ASN A 187 2.92 0.56 -17.65
CA ASN A 187 1.69 0.80 -18.38
C ASN A 187 1.95 1.40 -19.77
N LEU A 188 2.86 2.36 -19.86
CA LEU A 188 3.25 2.99 -21.14
C LEU A 188 3.89 1.98 -22.09
N ASP A 189 4.76 1.09 -21.60
CA ASP A 189 5.41 0.07 -22.41
C ASP A 189 4.45 -1.05 -22.82
N LEU A 190 3.49 -1.40 -21.97
CA LEU A 190 2.40 -2.31 -22.33
C LEU A 190 1.57 -1.74 -23.49
N VAL A 191 1.13 -0.49 -23.39
CA VAL A 191 0.35 0.20 -24.44
C VAL A 191 1.15 0.34 -25.75
N ALA A 192 2.46 0.54 -25.64
CA ALA A 192 3.34 0.64 -26.80
C ALA A 192 3.68 -0.73 -27.43
N GLY A 193 3.17 -1.85 -26.90
CA GLY A 193 3.43 -3.19 -27.40
C GLY A 193 4.87 -3.68 -27.18
N ARG A 194 5.61 -3.08 -26.23
CA ARG A 194 6.96 -3.51 -25.86
C ARG A 194 6.94 -4.62 -24.80
N CYS A 195 5.78 -4.90 -24.25
CA CYS A 195 5.49 -6.01 -23.34
C CYS A 195 4.31 -6.80 -23.89
N ASP A 196 4.34 -8.12 -23.75
CA ASP A 196 3.19 -8.99 -24.05
C ASP A 196 2.11 -8.86 -22.96
N ALA A 197 2.55 -8.65 -21.70
CA ALA A 197 1.69 -8.43 -20.53
C ALA A 197 2.38 -7.52 -19.50
N GLY A 198 1.59 -6.89 -18.63
CA GLY A 198 2.03 -6.31 -17.37
C GLY A 198 1.49 -7.13 -16.20
N LEU A 199 2.15 -7.09 -15.02
CA LEU A 199 1.62 -7.67 -13.80
C LEU A 199 1.66 -6.60 -12.69
N ALA A 200 0.50 -6.32 -12.08
CA ALA A 200 0.34 -5.35 -11.00
C ALA A 200 -0.92 -5.64 -10.18
N ASP A 201 -1.17 -4.83 -9.17
CA ASP A 201 -2.44 -4.83 -8.44
C ASP A 201 -3.59 -4.41 -9.35
N ILE A 202 -4.74 -5.07 -9.18
CA ILE A 202 -5.92 -4.88 -10.05
C ILE A 202 -6.39 -3.43 -10.03
N LEU A 203 -6.40 -2.79 -8.86
CA LEU A 203 -6.81 -1.40 -8.74
C LEU A 203 -5.93 -0.45 -9.56
N ALA A 204 -4.62 -0.66 -9.56
CA ALA A 204 -3.70 0.17 -10.34
C ALA A 204 -3.89 -0.04 -11.85
N ILE A 205 -4.12 -1.27 -12.29
CA ILE A 205 -4.41 -1.58 -13.71
C ILE A 205 -5.73 -0.94 -14.15
N THR A 206 -6.78 -1.11 -13.34
CA THR A 206 -8.13 -0.62 -13.65
C THR A 206 -8.16 0.91 -13.70
N ASP A 207 -7.56 1.57 -12.70
CA ASP A 207 -7.43 3.03 -12.66
C ASP A 207 -6.73 3.58 -13.92
N PHE A 208 -5.63 2.94 -14.33
CA PHE A 208 -4.94 3.33 -15.55
C PHE A 208 -5.80 3.12 -16.81
N ALA A 209 -6.45 1.97 -16.95
CA ALA A 209 -7.29 1.66 -18.12
C ALA A 209 -8.43 2.69 -18.26
N GLU A 210 -9.12 3.00 -17.16
CA GLU A 210 -10.22 3.96 -17.11
C GLU A 210 -9.75 5.39 -17.43
N LYS A 211 -8.70 5.88 -16.77
CA LYS A 211 -8.22 7.25 -16.93
C LYS A 211 -7.56 7.52 -18.27
N SER A 212 -6.81 6.54 -18.78
CA SER A 212 -6.12 6.69 -20.07
C SER A 212 -7.03 6.46 -21.28
N GLY A 213 -8.16 5.77 -21.09
CA GLY A 213 -9.03 5.29 -22.17
C GLY A 213 -8.36 4.29 -23.11
N LYS A 214 -7.22 3.70 -22.69
CA LYS A 214 -6.53 2.68 -23.48
C LYS A 214 -7.21 1.33 -23.32
N PRO A 215 -7.24 0.49 -24.38
CA PRO A 215 -7.89 -0.80 -24.35
C PRO A 215 -7.02 -1.84 -23.62
N VAL A 216 -6.72 -1.58 -22.37
CA VAL A 216 -6.04 -2.51 -21.46
C VAL A 216 -7.10 -3.33 -20.74
N VAL A 217 -6.93 -4.63 -20.68
CA VAL A 217 -7.85 -5.58 -20.05
C VAL A 217 -7.10 -6.52 -19.10
N LEU A 218 -7.74 -6.89 -18.02
CA LEU A 218 -7.24 -7.93 -17.12
C LEU A 218 -7.34 -9.30 -17.77
N THR A 219 -6.38 -10.16 -17.49
CA THR A 219 -6.35 -11.54 -17.96
C THR A 219 -5.57 -12.44 -16.99
N GLY A 220 -5.84 -13.74 -17.03
CA GLY A 220 -5.24 -14.68 -16.10
C GLY A 220 -5.82 -14.56 -14.69
N PRO A 221 -5.35 -15.36 -13.74
CA PRO A 221 -5.94 -15.46 -12.42
C PRO A 221 -5.75 -14.19 -11.58
N VAL A 222 -6.67 -14.02 -10.63
CA VAL A 222 -6.52 -13.05 -9.55
C VAL A 222 -5.69 -13.69 -8.44
N TYR A 223 -4.49 -13.17 -8.22
CA TYR A 223 -3.56 -13.69 -7.23
C TYR A 223 -3.78 -13.06 -5.87
N SER A 224 -3.72 -13.89 -4.82
CA SER A 224 -3.71 -13.48 -3.42
C SER A 224 -2.91 -14.46 -2.56
N GLY A 225 -2.59 -14.05 -1.34
CA GLY A 225 -1.89 -14.90 -0.37
C GLY A 225 -0.46 -15.30 -0.80
N GLY A 226 0.22 -16.07 0.04
CA GLY A 226 1.59 -16.49 -0.20
C GLY A 226 2.52 -15.32 -0.55
N PRO A 227 3.18 -15.33 -1.73
CA PRO A 227 4.06 -14.23 -2.14
C PRO A 227 3.34 -12.88 -2.33
N PHE A 228 2.02 -12.87 -2.52
CA PHE A 228 1.23 -11.64 -2.64
C PHE A 228 0.83 -11.05 -1.28
N GLY A 229 1.09 -11.76 -0.17
CA GLY A 229 0.89 -11.26 1.17
C GLY A 229 -0.53 -11.36 1.70
N ALA A 230 -0.76 -10.71 2.85
CA ALA A 230 -2.02 -10.75 3.63
C ALA A 230 -2.68 -9.37 3.67
N GLY A 231 -2.76 -8.67 2.55
CA GLY A 231 -3.27 -7.30 2.47
C GLY A 231 -2.17 -6.25 2.60
N VAL A 232 -2.56 -4.99 2.67
CA VAL A 232 -1.71 -3.79 2.71
C VAL A 232 -1.70 -3.22 4.13
N GLY A 233 -0.52 -2.86 4.63
CA GLY A 233 -0.33 -2.34 5.98
C GLY A 233 0.75 -1.27 6.06
N VAL A 234 0.81 -0.58 7.20
CA VAL A 234 1.86 0.42 7.48
C VAL A 234 3.17 -0.28 7.79
N GLY A 235 4.21 -0.03 6.97
CA GLY A 235 5.56 -0.53 7.23
C GLY A 235 6.27 0.29 8.31
N ILE A 236 6.88 -0.37 9.30
CA ILE A 236 7.50 0.26 10.47
C ILE A 236 8.80 -0.47 10.80
N ARG A 237 9.82 0.24 11.31
CA ARG A 237 11.07 -0.38 11.74
C ARG A 237 10.84 -1.43 12.82
N LYS A 238 11.69 -2.45 12.86
CA LYS A 238 11.60 -3.55 13.85
C LYS A 238 11.59 -3.06 15.30
N ASP A 239 12.35 -2.02 15.58
CA ASP A 239 12.56 -1.52 16.94
C ASP A 239 11.51 -0.48 17.37
N ASP A 240 10.69 0.03 16.45
CA ASP A 240 9.69 1.08 16.72
C ASP A 240 8.34 0.49 17.14
N THR A 241 8.36 -0.34 18.18
CA THR A 241 7.17 -1.08 18.66
C THR A 241 6.05 -0.16 19.19
N ASP A 242 6.40 0.97 19.79
CA ASP A 242 5.44 1.94 20.29
C ASP A 242 4.71 2.63 19.13
N LEU A 243 5.42 2.98 18.05
CA LEU A 243 4.82 3.55 16.86
C LEU A 243 3.90 2.51 16.18
N LEU A 244 4.33 1.24 16.11
CA LEU A 244 3.52 0.14 15.59
C LEU A 244 2.19 0.00 16.36
N LYS A 245 2.25 0.04 17.69
CA LYS A 245 1.07 -0.03 18.54
C LYS A 245 0.11 1.13 18.27
N ARG A 246 0.63 2.36 18.20
CA ARG A 246 -0.17 3.55 17.91
C ARG A 246 -0.86 3.48 16.54
N PHE A 247 -0.16 3.01 15.49
CA PHE A 247 -0.80 2.81 14.19
C PHE A 247 -1.90 1.76 14.26
N ASN A 248 -1.70 0.65 14.96
CA ASN A 248 -2.74 -0.38 15.12
C ASN A 248 -3.98 0.17 15.83
N GLU A 249 -3.81 0.91 16.94
CA GLU A 249 -4.92 1.54 17.66
C GLU A 249 -5.67 2.57 16.79
N ALA A 250 -4.93 3.35 15.98
CA ALA A 250 -5.52 4.30 15.05
C ALA A 250 -6.28 3.62 13.90
N ILE A 251 -5.75 2.50 13.39
CA ILE A 251 -6.42 1.68 12.36
C ILE A 251 -7.69 1.06 12.92
N ASP A 252 -7.67 0.53 14.15
CA ASP A 252 -8.86 0.00 14.81
C ASP A 252 -9.93 1.07 14.94
N THR A 253 -9.56 2.26 15.43
CA THR A 253 -10.48 3.41 15.54
C THR A 253 -11.05 3.81 14.16
N ALA A 254 -10.21 3.87 13.13
CA ALA A 254 -10.64 4.21 11.77
C ALA A 254 -11.60 3.17 11.19
N ARG A 255 -11.36 1.90 11.49
CA ARG A 255 -12.22 0.77 11.09
C ARG A 255 -13.57 0.82 11.80
N GLU A 256 -13.58 0.96 13.13
CA GLU A 256 -14.79 1.04 13.94
C GLU A 256 -15.69 2.23 13.55
N GLN A 257 -15.08 3.34 13.13
CA GLN A 257 -15.79 4.53 12.65
C GLN A 257 -16.15 4.46 11.16
N GLY A 258 -15.86 3.34 10.47
CA GLY A 258 -16.16 3.14 9.05
C GLY A 258 -15.34 4.00 8.11
N LYS A 259 -14.27 4.66 8.59
CA LYS A 259 -13.47 5.60 7.78
C LYS A 259 -12.65 4.91 6.71
N ILE A 260 -12.16 3.70 6.97
CA ILE A 260 -11.40 2.93 5.97
C ILE A 260 -12.34 2.51 4.83
N SER A 261 -13.54 2.00 5.15
CA SER A 261 -14.57 1.63 4.16
C SER A 261 -15.02 2.85 3.34
N GLU A 262 -15.29 3.99 3.99
CA GLU A 262 -15.65 5.25 3.31
C GLU A 262 -14.59 5.66 2.27
N LEU A 263 -13.31 5.62 2.66
CA LEU A 263 -12.21 5.95 1.77
C LEU A 263 -12.01 4.90 0.67
N ALA A 264 -12.17 3.61 0.98
CA ALA A 264 -12.08 2.55 -0.02
C ALA A 264 -13.15 2.73 -1.11
N ILE A 265 -14.40 2.95 -0.72
CA ILE A 265 -15.49 3.22 -1.67
C ILE A 265 -15.21 4.48 -2.50
N LYS A 266 -14.70 5.55 -1.87
CA LYS A 266 -14.36 6.80 -2.56
C LYS A 266 -13.30 6.62 -3.64
N TRP A 267 -12.22 5.91 -3.31
CA TRP A 267 -11.03 5.82 -4.17
C TRP A 267 -11.02 4.61 -5.09
N PHE A 268 -11.64 3.51 -4.69
CA PHE A 268 -11.61 2.22 -5.38
C PHE A 268 -12.96 1.87 -6.04
N GLY A 269 -14.05 2.56 -5.64
CA GLY A 269 -15.39 2.29 -6.13
C GLY A 269 -16.11 1.14 -5.40
N PHE A 270 -15.42 0.44 -4.49
CA PHE A 270 -15.95 -0.64 -3.66
C PHE A 270 -15.24 -0.71 -2.30
N ASP A 271 -15.82 -1.45 -1.37
CA ASP A 271 -15.23 -1.63 -0.05
C ASP A 271 -14.13 -2.71 -0.09
N ALA A 272 -12.86 -2.27 -0.10
CA ALA A 272 -11.67 -3.10 -0.01
C ALA A 272 -11.07 -3.12 1.41
N SER A 273 -11.78 -2.59 2.41
CA SER A 273 -11.32 -2.55 3.80
C SER A 273 -11.16 -3.95 4.41
N MET A 274 -10.22 -4.07 5.35
CA MET A 274 -9.95 -5.31 6.09
C MET A 274 -10.33 -5.15 7.56
#